data_e6f738f4ffc061a8c0ef044f3b63580e
#
_entry.id   e6f738f4ffc061a8c0ef044f3b63580e
#
_cell.length_a   1.000
_cell.length_b   1.000
_cell.length_c   1.000
_cell.angle_alpha   90.00
_cell.angle_beta   90.00
_cell.angle_gamma   90.00
#
_symmetry.space_group_name_H-M   'P 1'
#
loop_
_entity.id
_entity.type
_entity.pdbx_description
1 polymer ?
#
loop_
_entity_poly.entity_id
_entity_poly.type
_entity_poly.pdbx_seq_one_letter_code
_entity_poly.pdbx_strand_id
1 'polypeptide(L)'
;MAVLNGDIDAGVTWVSGVGEWSEGYSSGNLRKMVDKGLLNMDDIKQIWSSALIPNGPIVMPTNMPVRAHQVMVGMKQWIHENDPQCSENVANGVVKAWVPVDHSFYETIVAARKAKIEAKKAE
;
A
#
# COMPACT_ATOMS: atom_id res chain seq x y z
N MET A 1 7.17 1.34 18.69
CA MET A 1 7.51 1.20 20.14
C MET A 1 8.78 1.96 20.49
N ALA A 2 9.90 1.84 19.76
CA ALA A 2 11.16 2.51 20.11
C ALA A 2 11.03 4.05 20.25
N VAL A 3 10.24 4.73 19.40
CA VAL A 3 9.95 6.16 19.53
C VAL A 3 9.19 6.45 20.84
N LEU A 4 8.17 5.65 21.16
CA LEU A 4 7.37 5.85 22.39
C LEU A 4 8.19 5.61 23.67
N ASN A 5 9.16 4.71 23.61
CA ASN A 5 10.07 4.43 24.73
C ASN A 5 11.19 5.46 24.85
N GLY A 6 11.37 6.35 23.88
CA GLY A 6 12.48 7.30 23.84
C GLY A 6 13.82 6.70 23.41
N ASP A 7 13.82 5.49 22.84
CA ASP A 7 15.02 4.82 22.36
C ASP A 7 15.57 5.48 21.08
N ILE A 8 14.67 6.09 20.30
CA ILE A 8 14.98 6.85 19.07
C ILE A 8 14.05 8.05 18.93
N ASP A 9 14.53 9.11 18.29
CA ASP A 9 13.79 10.38 18.14
C ASP A 9 12.71 10.31 17.05
N ALA A 10 12.92 9.51 16.00
CA ALA A 10 11.98 9.35 14.89
C ALA A 10 12.06 7.96 14.27
N GLY A 11 10.98 7.52 13.66
CA GLY A 11 10.89 6.23 12.97
C GLY A 11 10.05 6.31 11.68
N VAL A 12 10.33 5.42 10.74
CA VAL A 12 9.55 5.28 9.50
C VAL A 12 8.56 4.14 9.65
N THR A 13 7.33 4.38 9.23
CA THR A 13 6.28 3.37 9.25
C THR A 13 5.38 3.47 8.02
N TRP A 14 4.65 2.40 7.72
CA TRP A 14 3.68 2.37 6.65
C TRP A 14 2.26 2.62 7.17
N VAL A 15 1.54 3.48 6.46
CA VAL A 15 0.12 3.77 6.66
C VAL A 15 -0.59 3.89 5.31
N SER A 16 -1.90 3.68 5.28
CA SER A 16 -2.69 3.77 4.05
C SER A 16 -2.79 5.19 3.47
N GLY A 17 -2.61 6.21 4.30
CA GLY A 17 -2.89 7.61 3.92
C GLY A 17 -4.37 7.90 3.67
N VAL A 18 -5.29 6.98 4.02
CA VAL A 18 -6.74 7.10 3.90
C VAL A 18 -7.35 7.08 5.29
N GLY A 19 -8.31 7.98 5.58
CA GLY A 19 -8.90 8.16 6.91
C GLY A 19 -8.18 9.22 7.73
N GLU A 20 -8.56 9.34 8.99
CA GLU A 20 -8.08 10.39 9.88
C GLU A 20 -6.77 10.00 10.59
N TRP A 21 -5.88 10.99 10.75
CA TRP A 21 -4.64 10.82 11.50
C TRP A 21 -4.90 10.37 12.95
N SER A 22 -5.87 10.99 13.62
CA SER A 22 -6.21 10.70 15.03
C SER A 22 -6.59 9.25 15.29
N GLU A 23 -7.03 8.54 14.25
CA GLU A 23 -7.39 7.11 14.31
C GLU A 23 -6.28 6.18 13.82
N GLY A 24 -5.12 6.71 13.40
CA GLY A 24 -4.03 5.95 12.80
C GLY A 24 -4.30 5.52 11.36
N TYR A 25 -5.15 6.29 10.65
CA TYR A 25 -5.67 6.00 9.31
C TYR A 25 -6.59 4.75 9.25
N SER A 26 -7.02 4.35 8.06
CA SER A 26 -7.90 3.19 7.86
C SER A 26 -7.16 1.85 7.93
N SER A 27 -5.85 1.84 7.65
CA SER A 27 -5.01 0.63 7.72
C SER A 27 -3.52 0.99 7.80
N GLY A 28 -2.72 0.02 8.18
CA GLY A 28 -1.28 0.18 8.34
C GLY A 28 -0.79 -0.16 9.75
N ASN A 29 0.46 0.14 10.02
CA ASN A 29 1.06 -0.22 11.29
C ASN A 29 0.50 0.64 12.46
N LEU A 30 0.27 1.93 12.22
CA LEU A 30 -0.30 2.80 13.27
C LEU A 30 -1.70 2.34 13.63
N ARG A 31 -2.58 2.08 12.67
CA ARG A 31 -3.93 1.54 12.92
C ARG A 31 -3.89 0.26 13.73
N LYS A 32 -3.04 -0.70 13.35
CA LYS A 32 -2.87 -1.95 14.10
C LYS A 32 -2.42 -1.75 15.54
N MET A 33 -1.61 -0.74 15.81
CA MET A 33 -1.16 -0.41 17.16
C MET A 33 -2.27 0.25 17.98
N VAL A 34 -3.03 1.16 17.38
CA VAL A 34 -4.21 1.78 18.00
C VAL A 34 -5.26 0.73 18.35
N ASP A 35 -5.61 -0.15 17.39
CA ASP A 35 -6.59 -1.23 17.62
C ASP A 35 -6.19 -2.20 18.74
N LYS A 36 -4.88 -2.37 18.96
CA LYS A 36 -4.34 -3.18 20.05
C LYS A 36 -4.18 -2.43 21.38
N GLY A 37 -4.52 -1.14 21.42
CA GLY A 37 -4.30 -0.29 22.60
C GLY A 37 -2.82 -0.05 22.94
N LEU A 38 -1.93 -0.20 21.97
CA LEU A 38 -0.48 -0.05 22.15
C LEU A 38 0.03 1.35 21.78
N LEU A 39 -0.80 2.19 21.18
CA LEU A 39 -0.48 3.54 20.74
C LEU A 39 -1.68 4.45 20.91
N ASN A 40 -1.45 5.60 21.56
CA ASN A 40 -2.32 6.75 21.43
C ASN A 40 -1.71 7.69 20.38
N MET A 41 -2.51 8.13 19.41
CA MET A 41 -2.02 8.98 18.32
C MET A 41 -1.60 10.38 18.79
N ASP A 42 -1.99 10.81 19.99
CA ASP A 42 -1.53 12.05 20.62
C ASP A 42 -0.07 11.96 21.13
N ASP A 43 0.45 10.74 21.30
CA ASP A 43 1.84 10.53 21.77
C ASP A 43 2.89 10.68 20.67
N ILE A 44 2.44 10.76 19.41
CA ILE A 44 3.33 10.86 18.25
C ILE A 44 2.90 11.98 17.31
N LYS A 45 3.82 12.45 16.48
CA LYS A 45 3.57 13.46 15.46
C LYS A 45 4.13 13.01 14.12
N GLN A 46 3.33 13.14 13.06
CA GLN A 46 3.81 12.96 11.71
C GLN A 46 4.64 14.19 11.30
N ILE A 47 5.92 13.97 11.00
CA ILE A 47 6.86 15.02 10.59
C ILE A 47 7.16 14.98 9.09
N TRP A 48 6.83 13.88 8.42
CA TRP A 48 7.04 13.70 6.99
C TRP A 48 6.10 12.64 6.42
N SER A 49 5.77 12.78 5.13
CA SER A 49 4.98 11.81 4.36
C SER A 49 5.56 11.70 2.95
N SER A 50 5.69 10.49 2.44
CA SER A 50 6.04 10.27 1.03
C SER A 50 4.88 10.63 0.11
N ALA A 51 5.14 10.75 -1.20
CA ALA A 51 4.10 10.60 -2.19
C ALA A 51 3.41 9.23 -2.03
N LEU A 52 2.14 9.15 -2.44
CA LEU A 52 1.40 7.88 -2.40
C LEU A 52 2.13 6.81 -3.21
N ILE A 53 2.35 5.68 -2.59
CA ILE A 53 2.95 4.50 -3.23
C ILE A 53 1.80 3.64 -3.75
N PRO A 54 1.76 3.34 -5.05
CA PRO A 54 0.75 2.45 -5.60
C PRO A 54 0.77 1.07 -4.95
N ASN A 55 -0.39 0.48 -4.76
CA ASN A 55 -0.49 -0.91 -4.32
C ASN A 55 0.13 -1.86 -5.35
N GLY A 56 0.52 -3.05 -4.90
CA GLY A 56 1.07 -4.08 -5.79
C GLY A 56 0.08 -4.42 -6.92
N PRO A 57 0.54 -4.47 -8.19
CA PRO A 57 -0.34 -4.79 -9.30
C PRO A 57 -0.70 -6.27 -9.34
N ILE A 58 -1.89 -6.58 -9.88
CA ILE A 58 -2.17 -7.91 -10.41
C ILE A 58 -1.63 -7.92 -11.84
N VAL A 59 -0.67 -8.80 -12.11
CA VAL A 59 0.01 -8.89 -13.40
C VAL A 59 -0.46 -10.11 -14.19
N MET A 60 -0.46 -9.98 -15.50
CA MET A 60 -0.79 -11.07 -16.43
C MET A 60 0.30 -11.15 -17.52
N PRO A 61 0.57 -12.35 -18.07
CA PRO A 61 1.50 -12.50 -19.17
C PRO A 61 1.07 -11.71 -20.42
N THR A 62 2.01 -11.04 -21.08
CA THR A 62 1.73 -10.25 -22.30
C THR A 62 1.28 -11.09 -23.50
N ASN A 63 1.62 -12.39 -23.51
CA ASN A 63 1.22 -13.34 -24.53
C ASN A 63 -0.12 -14.03 -24.26
N MET A 64 -0.86 -13.59 -23.22
CA MET A 64 -2.19 -14.11 -22.94
C MET A 64 -3.16 -13.68 -24.05
N PRO A 65 -4.06 -14.58 -24.53
CA PRO A 65 -5.10 -14.21 -25.49
C PRO A 65 -5.95 -13.05 -24.98
N VAL A 66 -6.26 -12.09 -25.85
CA VAL A 66 -7.02 -10.87 -25.50
C VAL A 66 -8.32 -11.19 -24.77
N ARG A 67 -9.05 -12.23 -25.21
CA ARG A 67 -10.29 -12.67 -24.56
C ARG A 67 -10.06 -13.14 -23.13
N ALA A 68 -8.98 -13.86 -22.86
CA ALA A 68 -8.65 -14.32 -21.51
C ALA A 68 -8.31 -13.11 -20.61
N HIS A 69 -7.56 -12.13 -21.15
CA HIS A 69 -7.29 -10.87 -20.46
C HIS A 69 -8.57 -10.13 -20.07
N GLN A 70 -9.50 -9.95 -21.01
CA GLN A 70 -10.81 -9.31 -20.75
C GLN A 70 -11.62 -10.04 -19.69
N VAL A 71 -11.65 -11.38 -19.74
CA VAL A 71 -12.34 -12.21 -18.73
C VAL A 71 -11.73 -12.00 -17.34
N MET A 72 -10.40 -11.97 -17.23
CA MET A 72 -9.72 -11.75 -15.94
C MET A 72 -10.02 -10.37 -15.36
N VAL A 73 -10.02 -9.32 -16.19
CA VAL A 73 -10.39 -7.97 -15.76
C VAL A 73 -11.84 -7.92 -15.29
N GLY A 74 -12.77 -8.44 -16.10
CA GLY A 74 -14.20 -8.49 -15.75
C GLY A 74 -14.47 -9.32 -14.49
N MET A 75 -13.77 -10.44 -14.32
CA MET A 75 -13.87 -11.27 -13.11
C MET A 75 -13.44 -10.50 -11.85
N LYS A 76 -12.36 -9.71 -11.93
CA LYS A 76 -11.90 -8.91 -10.78
C LYS A 76 -12.91 -7.83 -10.41
N GLN A 77 -13.52 -7.16 -11.37
CA GLN A 77 -14.58 -6.20 -11.12
C GLN A 77 -15.81 -6.88 -10.51
N TRP A 78 -16.24 -8.00 -11.09
CA TRP A 78 -17.38 -8.76 -10.59
C TRP A 78 -17.18 -9.25 -9.14
N ILE A 79 -15.99 -9.79 -8.82
CA ILE A 79 -15.66 -10.21 -7.44
C ILE A 79 -15.73 -9.01 -6.48
N HIS A 80 -15.22 -7.85 -6.89
CA HIS A 80 -15.27 -6.66 -6.04
C HIS A 80 -16.70 -6.22 -5.73
N GLU A 81 -17.59 -6.32 -6.71
CA GLU A 81 -19.02 -5.95 -6.58
C GLU A 81 -19.84 -6.97 -5.79
N ASN A 82 -19.53 -8.27 -5.90
CA ASN A 82 -20.34 -9.35 -5.35
C ASN A 82 -19.74 -9.99 -4.09
N ASP A 83 -18.43 -9.90 -3.91
CA ASP A 83 -17.68 -10.36 -2.72
C ASP A 83 -16.56 -9.38 -2.38
N PRO A 84 -16.89 -8.21 -1.81
CA PRO A 84 -15.90 -7.20 -1.42
C PRO A 84 -14.83 -7.75 -0.48
N GLN A 85 -15.20 -8.67 0.41
CA GLN A 85 -14.28 -9.28 1.37
C GLN A 85 -13.16 -10.07 0.67
N CYS A 86 -13.47 -10.76 -0.43
CA CYS A 86 -12.46 -11.43 -1.25
C CYS A 86 -11.46 -10.42 -1.84
N SER A 87 -11.95 -9.29 -2.34
CA SER A 87 -11.09 -8.20 -2.84
C SER A 87 -10.18 -7.63 -1.75
N GLU A 88 -10.72 -7.40 -0.56
CA GLU A 88 -9.96 -6.87 0.58
C GLU A 88 -8.90 -7.86 1.08
N ASN A 89 -9.21 -9.16 1.09
CA ASN A 89 -8.25 -10.19 1.45
C ASN A 89 -7.07 -10.24 0.46
N VAL A 90 -7.34 -10.09 -0.85
CA VAL A 90 -6.30 -10.05 -1.88
C VAL A 90 -5.43 -8.80 -1.77
N ALA A 91 -6.03 -7.65 -1.51
CA ALA A 91 -5.33 -6.37 -1.38
C ALA A 91 -4.69 -6.17 0.01
N ASN A 92 -5.02 -7.02 0.99
CA ASN A 92 -4.65 -6.86 2.40
C ASN A 92 -5.07 -5.49 2.97
N GLY A 93 -6.27 -5.05 2.63
CA GLY A 93 -6.86 -3.79 3.08
C GLY A 93 -8.11 -3.41 2.29
N VAL A 94 -8.70 -2.29 2.67
CA VAL A 94 -9.92 -1.77 2.03
C VAL A 94 -9.68 -1.47 0.55
N VAL A 95 -10.53 -2.00 -0.32
CA VAL A 95 -10.50 -1.79 -1.77
C VAL A 95 -11.72 -0.98 -2.18
N LYS A 96 -11.50 0.17 -2.81
CA LYS A 96 -12.57 0.99 -3.38
C LYS A 96 -12.89 0.62 -4.83
N ALA A 97 -11.87 0.22 -5.58
CA ALA A 97 -12.03 -0.23 -6.97
C ALA A 97 -10.77 -0.96 -7.46
N TRP A 98 -10.92 -1.79 -8.48
CA TRP A 98 -9.83 -2.30 -9.31
C TRP A 98 -9.74 -1.46 -10.58
N VAL A 99 -8.58 -0.86 -10.82
CA VAL A 99 -8.36 0.05 -11.95
C VAL A 99 -7.32 -0.54 -12.89
N PRO A 100 -7.64 -0.72 -14.18
CA PRO A 100 -6.63 -1.09 -15.17
C PRO A 100 -5.57 0.01 -15.28
N VAL A 101 -4.31 -0.38 -15.21
CA VAL A 101 -3.16 0.53 -15.33
C VAL A 101 -2.11 -0.10 -16.22
N ASP A 102 -1.28 0.72 -16.82
CA ASP A 102 -0.09 0.28 -17.55
C ASP A 102 1.20 0.47 -16.74
N HIS A 103 2.33 0.14 -17.32
CA HIS A 103 3.63 0.22 -16.67
C HIS A 103 4.00 1.64 -16.20
N SER A 104 3.54 2.68 -16.90
CA SER A 104 3.88 4.08 -16.58
C SER A 104 3.39 4.49 -15.18
N PHE A 105 2.31 3.87 -14.71
CA PHE A 105 1.78 4.09 -13.37
C PHE A 105 2.78 3.74 -12.25
N TYR A 106 3.74 2.88 -12.53
CA TYR A 106 4.75 2.40 -11.58
C TYR A 106 6.15 3.00 -11.82
N GLU A 107 6.33 3.94 -12.74
CA GLU A 107 7.65 4.52 -13.08
C GLU A 107 8.40 5.07 -11.87
N THR A 108 7.71 5.73 -10.95
CA THR A 108 8.32 6.27 -9.73
C THR A 108 8.94 5.16 -8.87
N ILE A 109 8.26 4.02 -8.75
CA ILE A 109 8.75 2.86 -7.99
C ILE A 109 9.93 2.21 -8.71
N VAL A 110 9.82 2.09 -10.03
CA VAL A 110 10.90 1.54 -10.87
C VAL A 110 12.16 2.42 -10.79
N ALA A 111 12.01 3.74 -10.84
CA ALA A 111 13.12 4.69 -10.72
C ALA A 111 13.79 4.60 -9.33
N ALA A 112 13.01 4.57 -8.26
CA ALA A 112 13.51 4.41 -6.90
C ALA A 112 14.27 3.08 -6.73
N ARG A 113 13.76 2.00 -7.32
CA ARG A 113 14.43 0.69 -7.29
C ARG A 113 15.75 0.69 -8.04
N LYS A 114 15.80 1.32 -9.23
CA LYS A 114 17.03 1.47 -10.02
C LYS A 114 18.08 2.25 -9.25
N ALA A 115 17.73 3.42 -8.70
CA ALA A 115 18.62 4.23 -7.88
C ALA A 115 19.22 3.45 -6.69
N LYS A 116 18.40 2.65 -6.00
CA LYS A 116 18.87 1.78 -4.91
C LYS A 116 19.86 0.72 -5.37
N ILE A 117 19.64 0.14 -6.56
CA ILE A 117 20.57 -0.87 -7.13
C ILE A 117 21.91 -0.23 -7.50
N GLU A 118 21.88 0.97 -8.08
CA GLU A 118 23.08 1.69 -8.46
C GLU A 118 23.89 2.14 -7.24
N ALA A 119 23.24 2.66 -6.21
CA ALA A 119 23.90 3.02 -4.96
C ALA A 119 24.64 1.83 -4.33
N LYS A 120 24.04 0.62 -4.36
CA LYS A 120 24.71 -0.59 -3.86
C LYS A 120 25.88 -1.09 -4.69
N LYS A 121 25.99 -0.68 -5.96
CA LYS A 121 27.14 -1.04 -6.80
C LYS A 121 28.32 -0.09 -6.59
N ALA A 122 28.08 1.07 -6.00
CA ALA A 122 29.09 2.09 -5.70
C ALA A 122 29.76 1.92 -4.32
N GLU A 123 29.22 1.03 -3.50
CA GLU A 123 29.83 0.56 -2.23
C GLU A 123 30.79 -0.61 -2.49
#